data_be7518b11579aca198ab32588cbe4d6a
#
_entry.id   be7518b11579aca198ab32588cbe4d6a
#
_cell.length_a   1.000
_cell.length_b   1.000
_cell.length_c   1.000
_cell.angle_alpha   90.00
_cell.angle_beta   90.00
_cell.angle_gamma   90.00
#
_symmetry.space_group_name_H-M   'P 1'
#
loop_
_entity.id
_entity.type
_entity.pdbx_description
1 polymer ?
#
loop_
_entity_poly.entity_id
_entity_poly.type
_entity_poly.pdbx_seq_one_letter_code
_entity_poly.pdbx_strand_id
1 'polypeptide(L)'
;MPVGGVSSVVFLGTPEVAVPHLEALVANGIDVELVVTRPDVRRGRGSEVSASPVKIAAQKLGISVSHEVSDVLKIVAQKPNLLGVVVAFGELMPIEVLSHVPMINVHFSLLPRWRGAAPVERAILAGDEKTGVCIMRVVEKLDEGEVFVRQEVSIDREDDVNSLRLRLNEAAIKILVDKVKNGLGEGIAQTGEAIYAKKIKTVDLQIDWSQSSNLILRQVRVGGAFTFVNGRRLKIVRGKLVTGVSRDFKSAQICEISKSSCCVATGDGAVSIVEVQPEGKSAMPVEEWLKGARLNSDFLFGA
;
A
#
# COMPACT_ATOMS: atom_id res chain seq x y z
N MET A 1 -18.63 -11.79 17.94
CA MET A 1 -18.39 -12.15 16.54
C MET A 1 -19.34 -13.24 16.12
N PRO A 2 -19.88 -13.20 14.88
CA PRO A 2 -20.71 -14.29 14.35
C PRO A 2 -19.88 -15.59 14.32
N VAL A 3 -20.41 -16.67 14.87
CA VAL A 3 -19.77 -17.99 14.86
C VAL A 3 -19.95 -18.66 13.49
N GLY A 4 -21.09 -18.45 12.86
CA GLY A 4 -21.40 -18.91 11.50
C GLY A 4 -21.19 -17.82 10.45
N GLY A 5 -21.35 -18.20 9.19
CA GLY A 5 -21.32 -17.25 8.09
C GLY A 5 -22.41 -16.20 8.20
N VAL A 6 -22.18 -15.02 7.65
CA VAL A 6 -23.17 -13.95 7.56
C VAL A 6 -23.58 -13.72 6.11
N SER A 7 -24.84 -13.39 5.90
CA SER A 7 -25.37 -13.04 4.57
C SER A 7 -25.35 -11.55 4.30
N SER A 8 -25.26 -10.72 5.34
CA SER A 8 -25.34 -9.25 5.24
C SER A 8 -24.16 -8.57 5.91
N VAL A 9 -23.58 -7.60 5.22
CA VAL A 9 -22.44 -6.82 5.72
C VAL A 9 -22.67 -5.31 5.52
N VAL A 10 -21.97 -4.49 6.29
CA VAL A 10 -21.65 -3.11 5.93
C VAL A 10 -20.20 -3.05 5.52
N PHE A 11 -19.89 -2.33 4.45
CA PHE A 11 -18.55 -2.22 3.92
C PHE A 11 -17.97 -0.83 4.17
N LEU A 12 -16.77 -0.76 4.75
CA LEU A 12 -16.09 0.50 5.05
C LEU A 12 -14.75 0.53 4.28
N GLY A 13 -14.63 1.44 3.33
CA GLY A 13 -13.44 1.55 2.49
C GLY A 13 -13.39 2.86 1.73
N THR A 14 -12.20 3.25 1.23
CA THR A 14 -12.08 4.54 0.53
C THR A 14 -11.28 4.43 -0.78
N PRO A 15 -10.02 3.95 -0.80
CA PRO A 15 -9.17 3.97 -2.00
C PRO A 15 -9.48 2.81 -2.96
N GLU A 16 -8.88 2.89 -4.13
CA GLU A 16 -9.00 1.90 -5.21
C GLU A 16 -8.74 0.45 -4.74
N VAL A 17 -7.79 0.26 -3.84
CA VAL A 17 -7.44 -1.06 -3.30
C VAL A 17 -8.61 -1.76 -2.59
N ALA A 18 -9.60 -1.03 -2.10
CA ALA A 18 -10.77 -1.57 -1.43
C ALA A 18 -11.89 -2.01 -2.41
N VAL A 19 -11.90 -1.48 -3.64
CA VAL A 19 -12.95 -1.74 -4.64
C VAL A 19 -13.11 -3.22 -4.96
N PRO A 20 -12.03 -3.98 -5.28
CA PRO A 20 -12.17 -5.40 -5.62
C PRO A 20 -12.77 -6.26 -4.49
N HIS A 21 -12.57 -5.84 -3.23
CA HIS A 21 -13.15 -6.55 -2.07
C HIS A 21 -14.67 -6.34 -1.99
N LEU A 22 -15.15 -5.10 -2.22
CA LEU A 22 -16.57 -4.79 -2.29
C LEU A 22 -17.24 -5.58 -3.42
N GLU A 23 -16.68 -5.53 -4.62
CA GLU A 23 -17.18 -6.23 -5.80
C GLU A 23 -17.21 -7.75 -5.58
N ALA A 24 -16.17 -8.32 -4.95
CA ALA A 24 -16.12 -9.74 -4.66
C ALA A 24 -17.17 -10.19 -3.63
N LEU A 25 -17.47 -9.39 -2.61
CA LEU A 25 -18.55 -9.70 -1.66
C LEU A 25 -19.88 -9.80 -2.39
N VAL A 26 -20.23 -8.80 -3.20
CA VAL A 26 -21.49 -8.77 -3.98
C VAL A 26 -21.54 -9.92 -4.99
N ALA A 27 -20.46 -10.14 -5.76
CA ALA A 27 -20.39 -11.23 -6.75
C ALA A 27 -20.54 -12.62 -6.13
N ASN A 28 -20.25 -12.76 -4.84
CA ASN A 28 -20.42 -14.01 -4.10
C ASN A 28 -21.75 -14.11 -3.32
N GLY A 29 -22.73 -13.23 -3.60
CA GLY A 29 -24.07 -13.28 -3.04
C GLY A 29 -24.14 -12.81 -1.58
N ILE A 30 -23.23 -11.95 -1.15
CA ILE A 30 -23.25 -11.31 0.17
C ILE A 30 -23.95 -9.96 0.02
N ASP A 31 -25.00 -9.73 0.80
CA ASP A 31 -25.75 -8.49 0.77
C ASP A 31 -24.95 -7.36 1.43
N VAL A 32 -24.57 -6.36 0.67
CA VAL A 32 -23.90 -5.17 1.19
C VAL A 32 -24.97 -4.10 1.44
N GLU A 33 -25.36 -3.93 2.69
CA GLU A 33 -26.48 -3.07 3.11
C GLU A 33 -26.14 -1.58 3.02
N LEU A 34 -24.89 -1.25 3.30
CA LEU A 34 -24.38 0.10 3.31
C LEU A 34 -22.89 0.10 3.00
N VAL A 35 -22.47 1.06 2.20
CA VAL A 35 -21.06 1.39 2.03
C VAL A 35 -20.76 2.70 2.76
N VAL A 36 -19.79 2.67 3.66
CA VAL A 36 -19.27 3.88 4.31
C VAL A 36 -17.91 4.22 3.70
N THR A 37 -17.78 5.44 3.21
CA THR A 37 -16.54 5.93 2.61
C THR A 37 -16.31 7.39 2.97
N ARG A 38 -15.08 7.83 2.92
CA ARG A 38 -14.76 9.22 3.24
C ARG A 38 -15.45 10.20 2.30
N PRO A 39 -15.77 11.42 2.78
CA PRO A 39 -16.39 12.45 1.95
C PRO A 39 -15.60 12.74 0.68
N ASP A 40 -16.31 13.25 -0.32
CA ASP A 40 -15.71 13.70 -1.56
C ASP A 40 -14.73 14.84 -1.27
N VAL A 41 -13.54 14.76 -1.85
CA VAL A 41 -12.47 15.71 -1.62
C VAL A 41 -11.89 16.21 -2.94
N ARG A 42 -11.30 17.39 -2.91
CA ARG A 42 -10.55 17.90 -4.06
C ARG A 42 -9.33 17.03 -4.29
N ARG A 43 -9.21 16.44 -5.48
CA ARG A 43 -8.10 15.57 -5.87
C ARG A 43 -7.43 16.11 -7.13
N GLY A 44 -6.08 15.99 -7.18
CA GLY A 44 -5.30 16.43 -8.33
C GLY A 44 -5.04 17.95 -8.36
N ARG A 45 -4.60 18.46 -9.50
CA ARG A 45 -4.27 19.88 -9.74
C ARG A 45 -5.49 20.74 -10.09
N GLY A 46 -6.69 20.17 -10.15
CA GLY A 46 -7.95 20.85 -10.45
C GLY A 46 -8.74 21.22 -9.21
N SER A 47 -9.77 22.06 -9.39
CA SER A 47 -10.71 22.45 -8.34
C SER A 47 -11.87 21.48 -8.18
N GLU A 48 -11.98 20.44 -9.00
CA GLU A 48 -13.09 19.51 -8.98
C GLU A 48 -13.05 18.59 -7.76
N VAL A 49 -14.20 18.47 -7.11
CA VAL A 49 -14.44 17.51 -6.04
C VAL A 49 -14.68 16.15 -6.67
N SER A 50 -13.91 15.15 -6.31
CA SER A 50 -14.06 13.80 -6.85
C SER A 50 -14.51 12.82 -5.78
N ALA A 51 -15.45 11.95 -6.16
CA ALA A 51 -15.89 10.84 -5.33
C ALA A 51 -14.75 9.85 -5.07
N SER A 52 -14.85 9.14 -3.94
CA SER A 52 -13.92 8.04 -3.68
C SER A 52 -14.13 6.90 -4.68
N PRO A 53 -13.09 6.11 -5.02
CA PRO A 53 -13.25 4.92 -5.86
C PRO A 53 -14.32 3.95 -5.32
N VAL A 54 -14.37 3.76 -4.00
CA VAL A 54 -15.38 2.90 -3.36
C VAL A 54 -16.80 3.48 -3.52
N LYS A 55 -16.98 4.81 -3.43
CA LYS A 55 -18.29 5.45 -3.71
C LYS A 55 -18.75 5.17 -5.13
N ILE A 56 -17.85 5.35 -6.10
CA ILE A 56 -18.16 5.11 -7.51
C ILE A 56 -18.57 3.64 -7.74
N ALA A 57 -17.83 2.70 -7.16
CA ALA A 57 -18.15 1.27 -7.25
C ALA A 57 -19.48 0.94 -6.59
N ALA A 58 -19.74 1.45 -5.38
CA ALA A 58 -21.00 1.23 -4.66
C ALA A 58 -22.21 1.73 -5.46
N GLN A 59 -22.11 2.94 -6.05
CA GLN A 59 -23.17 3.51 -6.89
C GLN A 59 -23.45 2.66 -8.13
N LYS A 60 -22.41 2.12 -8.79
CA LYS A 60 -22.57 1.19 -9.94
C LYS A 60 -23.25 -0.11 -9.54
N LEU A 61 -23.04 -0.56 -8.31
CA LEU A 61 -23.67 -1.77 -7.75
C LEU A 61 -25.06 -1.50 -7.16
N GLY A 62 -25.56 -0.25 -7.18
CA GLY A 62 -26.84 0.11 -6.62
C GLY A 62 -26.90 0.10 -5.08
N ILE A 63 -25.74 0.20 -4.42
CA ILE A 63 -25.62 0.13 -2.96
C ILE A 63 -25.66 1.54 -2.37
N SER A 64 -26.40 1.71 -1.28
CA SER A 64 -26.46 2.97 -0.52
C SER A 64 -25.08 3.37 0.02
N VAL A 65 -24.76 4.67 -0.01
CA VAL A 65 -23.50 5.22 0.44
C VAL A 65 -23.71 6.23 1.54
N SER A 66 -22.91 6.15 2.60
CA SER A 66 -22.82 7.17 3.65
C SER A 66 -21.37 7.66 3.81
N HIS A 67 -21.22 8.82 4.43
CA HIS A 67 -19.93 9.39 4.85
C HIS A 67 -19.77 9.35 6.39
N GLU A 68 -20.81 8.91 7.09
CA GLU A 68 -20.85 8.87 8.55
C GLU A 68 -20.80 7.42 9.04
N VAL A 69 -19.79 7.08 9.84
CA VAL A 69 -19.64 5.73 10.41
C VAL A 69 -20.83 5.37 11.31
N SER A 70 -21.41 6.35 12.01
CA SER A 70 -22.57 6.16 12.88
C SER A 70 -23.83 5.67 12.17
N ASP A 71 -23.93 5.86 10.84
CA ASP A 71 -25.08 5.36 10.07
C ASP A 71 -25.19 3.83 10.06
N VAL A 72 -24.08 3.13 10.35
CA VAL A 72 -24.05 1.67 10.54
C VAL A 72 -25.00 1.24 11.67
N LEU A 73 -25.16 2.08 12.71
CA LEU A 73 -26.07 1.79 13.83
C LEU A 73 -27.55 1.72 13.40
N LYS A 74 -27.93 2.47 12.36
CA LYS A 74 -29.30 2.42 11.80
C LYS A 74 -29.56 1.09 11.08
N ILE A 75 -28.54 0.51 10.48
CA ILE A 75 -28.62 -0.79 9.79
C ILE A 75 -28.70 -1.94 10.81
N VAL A 76 -27.81 -1.94 11.84
CA VAL A 76 -27.80 -3.03 12.82
C VAL A 76 -29.09 -3.11 13.64
N ALA A 77 -29.77 -1.98 13.85
CA ALA A 77 -31.09 -1.96 14.50
C ALA A 77 -32.14 -2.80 13.76
N GLN A 78 -31.99 -2.95 12.45
CA GLN A 78 -32.90 -3.72 11.59
C GLN A 78 -32.36 -5.14 11.30
N LYS A 79 -31.03 -5.33 11.33
CA LYS A 79 -30.31 -6.57 10.99
C LYS A 79 -29.29 -6.92 12.07
N PRO A 80 -29.70 -7.62 13.14
CA PRO A 80 -28.82 -7.85 14.31
C PRO A 80 -27.60 -8.72 14.02
N ASN A 81 -27.60 -9.52 12.94
CA ASN A 81 -26.46 -10.37 12.53
C ASN A 81 -25.54 -9.70 11.51
N LEU A 82 -25.47 -8.38 11.54
CA LEU A 82 -24.62 -7.59 10.63
C LEU A 82 -23.14 -7.70 11.00
N LEU A 83 -22.29 -7.83 10.00
CA LEU A 83 -20.83 -7.77 10.15
C LEU A 83 -20.27 -6.54 9.42
N GLY A 84 -19.44 -5.77 10.09
CA GLY A 84 -18.67 -4.70 9.43
C GLY A 84 -17.41 -5.28 8.77
N VAL A 85 -17.19 -4.93 7.50
CA VAL A 85 -15.98 -5.28 6.73
C VAL A 85 -15.23 -4.00 6.41
N VAL A 86 -14.05 -3.85 6.99
CA VAL A 86 -13.19 -2.67 6.83
C VAL A 86 -12.01 -3.00 5.91
N VAL A 87 -11.82 -2.20 4.86
CA VAL A 87 -10.68 -2.33 3.94
C VAL A 87 -10.14 -0.95 3.62
N ALA A 88 -8.96 -0.61 4.13
CA ALA A 88 -8.28 0.66 3.85
C ALA A 88 -9.18 1.90 4.04
N PHE A 89 -9.94 1.96 5.11
CA PHE A 89 -10.89 3.06 5.38
C PHE A 89 -10.19 4.33 5.84
N GLY A 90 -9.17 4.20 6.69
CA GLY A 90 -8.30 5.30 7.10
C GLY A 90 -8.82 6.15 8.25
N GLU A 91 -9.84 5.69 8.99
CA GLU A 91 -10.35 6.28 10.22
C GLU A 91 -10.44 5.23 11.32
N LEU A 92 -10.30 5.68 12.57
CA LEU A 92 -10.56 4.84 13.73
C LEU A 92 -12.06 4.64 13.90
N MET A 93 -12.46 3.43 14.31
CA MET A 93 -13.86 3.12 14.57
C MET A 93 -14.26 3.65 15.96
N PRO A 94 -15.36 4.42 16.04
CA PRO A 94 -15.89 4.87 17.32
C PRO A 94 -16.27 3.67 18.19
N ILE A 95 -15.96 3.76 19.49
CA ILE A 95 -16.26 2.67 20.45
C ILE A 95 -17.76 2.37 20.52
N GLU A 96 -18.60 3.39 20.34
CA GLU A 96 -20.06 3.24 20.27
C GLU A 96 -20.47 2.29 19.11
N VAL A 97 -19.85 2.43 17.94
CA VAL A 97 -20.12 1.56 16.80
C VAL A 97 -19.59 0.15 17.06
N LEU A 98 -18.35 0.01 17.57
CA LEU A 98 -17.74 -1.27 17.86
C LEU A 98 -18.49 -2.08 18.94
N SER A 99 -19.19 -1.42 19.87
CA SER A 99 -20.00 -2.08 20.89
C SER A 99 -21.30 -2.69 20.34
N HIS A 100 -21.77 -2.24 19.18
CA HIS A 100 -23.04 -2.71 18.59
C HIS A 100 -22.81 -3.56 17.31
N VAL A 101 -21.72 -3.32 16.58
CA VAL A 101 -21.46 -4.00 15.32
C VAL A 101 -20.10 -4.67 15.38
N PRO A 102 -20.05 -6.01 15.34
CA PRO A 102 -18.78 -6.72 15.19
C PRO A 102 -18.15 -6.35 13.84
N MET A 103 -16.85 -6.00 13.83
CA MET A 103 -16.14 -5.59 12.62
C MET A 103 -14.86 -6.38 12.43
N ILE A 104 -14.55 -6.67 11.17
CA ILE A 104 -13.27 -7.22 10.74
C ILE A 104 -12.55 -6.23 9.83
N ASN A 105 -11.21 -6.27 9.86
CA ASN A 105 -10.36 -5.51 8.96
C ASN A 105 -9.49 -6.44 8.12
N VAL A 106 -9.39 -6.12 6.84
CA VAL A 106 -8.41 -6.73 5.93
C VAL A 106 -7.11 -5.94 6.07
N HIS A 107 -6.12 -6.55 6.72
CA HIS A 107 -4.83 -5.92 6.96
C HIS A 107 -3.73 -6.56 6.11
N PHE A 108 -2.98 -5.74 5.37
CA PHE A 108 -2.00 -6.20 4.38
C PHE A 108 -0.62 -6.46 4.99
N SER A 109 -0.58 -7.22 6.08
CA SER A 109 0.65 -7.77 6.67
C SER A 109 0.38 -9.02 7.49
N LEU A 110 1.45 -9.71 7.89
CA LEU A 110 1.42 -10.80 8.87
C LEU A 110 1.56 -10.22 10.28
N LEU A 111 0.43 -9.80 10.86
CA LEU A 111 0.39 -9.23 12.21
C LEU A 111 1.03 -10.15 13.26
N PRO A 112 1.74 -9.60 14.28
CA PRO A 112 1.81 -8.19 14.69
C PRO A 112 2.82 -7.32 13.93
N ARG A 113 3.51 -7.87 12.90
CA ARG A 113 4.43 -7.09 12.09
C ARG A 113 3.67 -6.16 11.15
N TRP A 114 4.10 -4.91 11.08
CA TRP A 114 3.56 -3.86 10.23
C TRP A 114 2.11 -3.44 10.56
N ARG A 115 1.76 -3.29 11.84
CA ARG A 115 0.55 -2.55 12.24
C ARG A 115 0.59 -1.13 11.70
N GLY A 116 -0.52 -0.60 11.18
CA GLY A 116 -0.63 0.80 10.75
C GLY A 116 -0.80 1.01 9.25
N ALA A 117 -0.42 2.20 8.75
CA ALA A 117 -0.95 2.76 7.50
C ALA A 117 -0.26 2.33 6.20
N ALA A 118 0.98 1.81 6.26
CA ALA A 118 1.78 1.51 5.07
C ALA A 118 2.51 0.16 5.15
N PRO A 119 1.80 -0.95 5.46
CA PRO A 119 2.42 -2.25 5.70
C PRO A 119 3.17 -2.79 4.47
N VAL A 120 2.63 -2.63 3.27
CA VAL A 120 3.22 -3.15 2.03
C VAL A 120 4.52 -2.43 1.70
N GLU A 121 4.51 -1.11 1.76
CA GLU A 121 5.68 -0.28 1.51
C GLU A 121 6.79 -0.54 2.53
N ARG A 122 6.42 -0.68 3.80
CA ARG A 122 7.39 -0.94 4.87
C ARG A 122 8.00 -2.33 4.78
N ALA A 123 7.24 -3.34 4.36
CA ALA A 123 7.77 -4.68 4.09
C ALA A 123 8.83 -4.65 2.96
N ILE A 124 8.55 -3.95 1.85
CA ILE A 124 9.52 -3.78 0.76
C ILE A 124 10.77 -3.03 1.25
N LEU A 125 10.60 -1.90 1.95
CA LEU A 125 11.73 -1.09 2.46
C LEU A 125 12.61 -1.87 3.42
N ALA A 126 12.01 -2.66 4.31
CA ALA A 126 12.74 -3.51 5.25
C ALA A 126 13.47 -4.67 4.54
N GLY A 127 13.03 -5.04 3.34
CA GLY A 127 13.54 -6.17 2.59
C GLY A 127 13.05 -7.50 3.13
N ASP A 128 11.82 -7.51 3.61
CA ASP A 128 11.17 -8.74 4.00
C ASP A 128 11.05 -9.66 2.78
N GLU A 129 11.30 -10.95 2.97
CA GLU A 129 11.12 -11.96 1.91
C GLU A 129 9.67 -12.43 1.80
N LYS A 130 8.90 -12.17 2.85
CA LYS A 130 7.49 -12.56 2.97
C LYS A 130 6.69 -11.46 3.64
N THR A 131 5.46 -11.34 3.22
CA THR A 131 4.41 -10.58 3.89
C THR A 131 3.11 -11.38 3.81
N GLY A 132 1.96 -10.75 3.90
CA GLY A 132 0.70 -11.47 3.76
C GLY A 132 -0.50 -10.61 4.05
N VAL A 133 -1.61 -11.27 4.30
CA VAL A 133 -2.87 -10.64 4.66
C VAL A 133 -3.42 -11.31 5.92
N CYS A 134 -3.95 -10.50 6.82
CA CYS A 134 -4.71 -10.94 7.98
C CYS A 134 -6.15 -10.45 7.89
N ILE A 135 -7.13 -11.31 8.19
CA ILE A 135 -8.46 -10.89 8.60
C ILE A 135 -8.46 -10.84 10.11
N MET A 136 -8.66 -9.66 10.67
CA MET A 136 -8.57 -9.42 12.10
C MET A 136 -9.81 -8.71 12.65
N ARG A 137 -10.07 -8.84 13.94
CA ARG A 137 -11.09 -8.08 14.65
C ARG A 137 -10.68 -6.60 14.71
N VAL A 138 -11.62 -5.70 14.42
CA VAL A 138 -11.43 -4.28 14.70
C VAL A 138 -11.71 -4.03 16.18
N VAL A 139 -10.75 -3.40 16.84
CA VAL A 139 -10.84 -2.95 18.24
C VAL A 139 -10.44 -1.47 18.32
N GLU A 140 -10.60 -0.85 19.47
CA GLU A 140 -10.28 0.57 19.67
C GLU A 140 -8.81 0.91 19.33
N LYS A 141 -7.90 0.00 19.68
CA LYS A 141 -6.47 0.17 19.40
C LYS A 141 -6.14 -0.29 17.97
N LEU A 142 -5.32 0.50 17.29
CA LEU A 142 -4.98 0.30 15.90
C LEU A 142 -4.30 -1.07 15.67
N ASP A 143 -4.97 -1.90 14.85
CA ASP A 143 -4.50 -3.21 14.38
C ASP A 143 -4.05 -4.19 15.50
N GLU A 144 -4.67 -4.10 16.71
CA GLU A 144 -4.35 -4.94 17.86
C GLU A 144 -5.31 -6.12 18.08
N GLY A 145 -6.42 -6.18 17.34
CA GLY A 145 -7.42 -7.22 17.49
C GLY A 145 -6.92 -8.62 17.14
N GLU A 146 -7.66 -9.62 17.60
CA GLU A 146 -7.42 -11.04 17.30
C GLU A 146 -7.45 -11.29 15.78
N VAL A 147 -6.63 -12.21 15.32
CA VAL A 147 -6.54 -12.61 13.91
C VAL A 147 -7.29 -13.91 13.69
N PHE A 148 -8.26 -13.89 12.76
CA PHE A 148 -9.07 -15.06 12.40
C PHE A 148 -8.41 -15.93 11.34
N VAL A 149 -7.66 -15.32 10.43
CA VAL A 149 -6.90 -16.04 9.39
C VAL A 149 -5.73 -15.21 8.92
N ARG A 150 -4.64 -15.90 8.57
CA ARG A 150 -3.46 -15.34 7.91
C ARG A 150 -3.24 -16.05 6.58
N GLN A 151 -2.89 -15.29 5.55
CA GLN A 151 -2.42 -15.82 4.27
C GLN A 151 -1.05 -15.22 3.97
N GLU A 152 -0.03 -16.06 3.91
CA GLU A 152 1.33 -15.65 3.54
C GLU A 152 1.44 -15.41 2.02
N VAL A 153 2.23 -14.40 1.64
CA VAL A 153 2.58 -14.04 0.26
C VAL A 153 4.06 -13.72 0.22
N SER A 154 4.81 -14.36 -0.68
CA SER A 154 6.23 -14.07 -0.89
C SER A 154 6.43 -12.69 -1.53
N ILE A 155 7.53 -12.03 -1.21
CA ILE A 155 7.96 -10.79 -1.86
C ILE A 155 9.11 -11.12 -2.80
N ASP A 156 8.88 -11.02 -4.10
CA ASP A 156 9.90 -11.27 -5.10
C ASP A 156 10.87 -10.09 -5.21
N ARG A 157 12.10 -10.36 -5.64
CA ARG A 157 13.12 -9.32 -5.77
C ARG A 157 12.75 -8.22 -6.76
N GLU A 158 11.95 -8.55 -7.75
CA GLU A 158 11.49 -7.62 -8.79
C GLU A 158 10.12 -6.97 -8.46
N ASP A 159 9.48 -7.36 -7.34
CA ASP A 159 8.21 -6.75 -6.96
C ASP A 159 8.36 -5.26 -6.68
N ASP A 160 7.51 -4.47 -7.28
CA ASP A 160 7.19 -3.14 -6.82
C ASP A 160 5.94 -3.15 -5.91
N VAL A 161 5.61 -2.00 -5.36
CA VAL A 161 4.45 -1.87 -4.48
C VAL A 161 3.13 -2.24 -5.20
N ASN A 162 3.04 -2.06 -6.51
CA ASN A 162 1.81 -2.32 -7.27
C ASN A 162 1.65 -3.81 -7.54
N SER A 163 2.72 -4.49 -8.01
CA SER A 163 2.69 -5.95 -8.26
C SER A 163 2.42 -6.73 -6.97
N LEU A 164 3.07 -6.34 -5.87
CA LEU A 164 2.84 -6.97 -4.58
C LEU A 164 1.41 -6.73 -4.07
N ARG A 165 0.86 -5.51 -4.22
CA ARG A 165 -0.53 -5.22 -3.84
C ARG A 165 -1.54 -6.03 -4.63
N LEU A 166 -1.33 -6.26 -5.92
CA LEU A 166 -2.22 -7.11 -6.72
C LEU A 166 -2.30 -8.53 -6.13
N ARG A 167 -1.16 -9.16 -5.86
CA ARG A 167 -1.11 -10.51 -5.26
C ARG A 167 -1.70 -10.54 -3.85
N LEU A 168 -1.46 -9.51 -3.06
CA LEU A 168 -2.06 -9.38 -1.73
C LEU A 168 -3.58 -9.22 -1.79
N ASN A 169 -4.10 -8.44 -2.75
CA ASN A 169 -5.54 -8.29 -2.96
C ASN A 169 -6.19 -9.61 -3.37
N GLU A 170 -5.60 -10.37 -4.28
CA GLU A 170 -6.11 -11.69 -4.68
C GLU A 170 -6.18 -12.65 -3.48
N ALA A 171 -5.11 -12.70 -2.68
CA ALA A 171 -5.09 -13.50 -1.47
C ALA A 171 -6.14 -13.04 -0.44
N ALA A 172 -6.27 -11.72 -0.26
CA ALA A 172 -7.21 -11.10 0.67
C ALA A 172 -8.67 -11.39 0.32
N ILE A 173 -9.04 -11.21 -0.96
CA ILE A 173 -10.40 -11.46 -1.46
C ILE A 173 -10.79 -12.92 -1.19
N LYS A 174 -9.92 -13.86 -1.49
CA LYS A 174 -10.19 -15.28 -1.29
C LYS A 174 -10.52 -15.61 0.16
N ILE A 175 -9.68 -15.16 1.10
CA ILE A 175 -9.89 -15.45 2.52
C ILE A 175 -11.03 -14.61 3.12
N LEU A 176 -11.28 -13.39 2.63
CA LEU A 176 -12.39 -12.55 3.08
C LEU A 176 -13.73 -13.19 2.73
N VAL A 177 -13.93 -13.55 1.46
CA VAL A 177 -15.19 -14.18 1.00
C VAL A 177 -15.43 -15.50 1.73
N ASP A 178 -14.39 -16.34 1.87
CA ASP A 178 -14.48 -17.59 2.63
C ASP A 178 -14.95 -17.34 4.08
N LYS A 179 -14.30 -16.41 4.78
CA LYS A 179 -14.59 -16.10 6.17
C LYS A 179 -15.97 -15.48 6.39
N VAL A 180 -16.42 -14.64 5.48
CA VAL A 180 -17.77 -14.06 5.56
C VAL A 180 -18.83 -15.13 5.32
N LYS A 181 -18.65 -16.02 4.35
CA LYS A 181 -19.63 -17.08 4.00
C LYS A 181 -19.65 -18.22 5.01
N ASN A 182 -18.49 -18.68 5.46
CA ASN A 182 -18.36 -19.93 6.24
C ASN A 182 -18.16 -19.68 7.75
N GLY A 183 -18.00 -18.41 8.16
CA GLY A 183 -17.78 -18.01 9.54
C GLY A 183 -16.30 -17.69 9.82
N LEU A 184 -16.12 -16.79 10.77
CA LEU A 184 -14.78 -16.29 11.13
C LEU A 184 -13.95 -17.34 11.89
N GLY A 185 -14.62 -18.23 12.62
CA GLY A 185 -13.97 -19.15 13.55
C GLY A 185 -13.47 -18.42 14.80
N GLU A 186 -12.57 -19.05 15.52
CA GLU A 186 -11.95 -18.49 16.72
C GLU A 186 -10.84 -17.50 16.36
N GLY A 187 -10.85 -16.33 16.97
CA GLY A 187 -9.79 -15.34 16.84
C GLY A 187 -8.60 -15.70 17.72
N ILE A 188 -7.41 -15.60 17.16
CA ILE A 188 -6.15 -15.85 17.89
C ILE A 188 -5.52 -14.52 18.23
N ALA A 189 -5.22 -14.31 19.51
CA ALA A 189 -4.53 -13.12 19.99
C ALA A 189 -3.16 -12.98 19.29
N GLN A 190 -2.79 -11.76 18.95
CA GLN A 190 -1.47 -11.50 18.37
C GLN A 190 -0.39 -11.71 19.45
N THR A 191 0.68 -12.40 19.08
CA THR A 191 1.83 -12.67 19.95
C THR A 191 3.11 -12.16 19.30
N GLY A 192 4.10 -11.79 20.12
CA GLY A 192 5.38 -11.23 19.69
C GLY A 192 5.40 -9.71 19.65
N GLU A 193 6.54 -9.15 19.27
CA GLU A 193 6.78 -7.71 19.23
C GLU A 193 6.04 -7.06 18.05
N ALA A 194 5.31 -6.00 18.34
CA ALA A 194 4.60 -5.24 17.31
C ALA A 194 5.56 -4.27 16.60
N ILE A 195 5.58 -4.32 15.28
CA ILE A 195 6.32 -3.38 14.44
C ILE A 195 5.31 -2.50 13.69
N TYR A 196 5.54 -1.19 13.74
CA TYR A 196 4.58 -0.23 13.19
C TYR A 196 4.97 0.29 11.80
N ALA A 197 4.05 0.18 10.86
CA ALA A 197 4.14 0.67 9.50
C ALA A 197 3.65 2.13 9.42
N LYS A 198 4.51 3.08 9.82
CA LYS A 198 4.22 4.51 9.68
C LYS A 198 4.03 4.87 8.22
N LYS A 199 3.09 5.79 7.94
CA LYS A 199 2.86 6.34 6.60
C LYS A 199 4.16 6.80 5.97
N ILE A 200 4.34 6.49 4.68
CA ILE A 200 5.52 6.93 3.92
C ILE A 200 5.50 8.45 3.75
N LYS A 201 6.58 9.08 4.11
CA LYS A 201 6.82 10.53 3.97
C LYS A 201 7.79 10.79 2.83
N THR A 202 7.80 12.00 2.31
CA THR A 202 8.72 12.40 1.24
C THR A 202 10.18 12.15 1.61
N VAL A 203 10.56 12.38 2.87
CA VAL A 203 11.92 12.12 3.36
C VAL A 203 12.33 10.65 3.29
N ASP A 204 11.38 9.71 3.46
CA ASP A 204 11.65 8.27 3.36
C ASP A 204 12.02 7.86 1.92
N LEU A 205 11.70 8.69 0.94
CA LEU A 205 11.89 8.43 -0.50
C LEU A 205 13.03 9.25 -1.11
N GLN A 206 13.65 10.15 -0.35
CA GLN A 206 14.85 10.83 -0.81
C GLN A 206 16.03 9.85 -0.75
N ILE A 207 16.67 9.65 -1.91
CA ILE A 207 17.78 8.71 -2.03
C ILE A 207 19.00 9.31 -1.33
N ASP A 208 19.52 8.57 -0.36
CA ASP A 208 20.86 8.74 0.19
C ASP A 208 21.80 7.75 -0.49
N TRP A 209 22.62 8.24 -1.41
CA TRP A 209 23.52 7.42 -2.20
C TRP A 209 24.64 6.76 -1.38
N SER A 210 24.83 7.16 -0.13
CA SER A 210 25.77 6.50 0.80
C SER A 210 25.22 5.17 1.34
N GLN A 211 23.94 4.91 1.18
CA GLN A 211 23.30 3.66 1.57
C GLN A 211 23.63 2.52 0.58
N SER A 212 23.24 1.30 0.95
CA SER A 212 23.44 0.13 0.09
C SER A 212 22.59 0.21 -1.18
N SER A 213 23.11 -0.31 -2.28
CA SER A 213 22.38 -0.45 -3.56
C SER A 213 21.03 -1.12 -3.38
N ASN A 214 20.95 -2.15 -2.53
CA ASN A 214 19.71 -2.85 -2.25
C ASN A 214 18.68 -1.97 -1.54
N LEU A 215 19.09 -1.13 -0.58
CA LEU A 215 18.16 -0.21 0.10
C LEU A 215 17.62 0.83 -0.88
N ILE A 216 18.48 1.41 -1.71
CA ILE A 216 18.09 2.37 -2.75
C ILE A 216 17.09 1.73 -3.73
N LEU A 217 17.35 0.51 -4.19
CA LEU A 217 16.42 -0.20 -5.07
C LEU A 217 15.10 -0.55 -4.39
N ARG A 218 15.07 -0.79 -3.08
CA ARG A 218 13.83 -0.94 -2.31
C ARG A 218 13.03 0.36 -2.27
N GLN A 219 13.68 1.52 -2.08
CA GLN A 219 13.01 2.84 -2.19
C GLN A 219 12.42 3.05 -3.59
N VAL A 220 13.16 2.70 -4.64
CA VAL A 220 12.68 2.77 -6.03
C VAL A 220 11.43 1.90 -6.23
N ARG A 221 11.43 0.66 -5.72
CA ARG A 221 10.30 -0.29 -5.84
C ARG A 221 9.05 0.15 -5.05
N VAL A 222 9.21 0.88 -3.96
CA VAL A 222 8.07 1.50 -3.25
C VAL A 222 7.42 2.59 -4.08
N GLY A 223 8.19 3.20 -4.97
CA GLY A 223 7.72 4.26 -5.86
C GLY A 223 7.94 5.66 -5.27
N GLY A 224 8.26 6.58 -6.16
CA GLY A 224 8.48 7.98 -5.80
C GLY A 224 9.86 8.30 -5.22
N ALA A 225 10.80 7.34 -5.20
CA ALA A 225 12.19 7.58 -4.84
C ALA A 225 12.80 8.68 -5.71
N PHE A 226 13.55 9.60 -5.12
CA PHE A 226 14.08 10.75 -5.84
C PHE A 226 15.44 11.20 -5.34
N THR A 227 16.14 11.87 -6.21
CA THR A 227 17.39 12.59 -5.94
C THR A 227 17.34 13.97 -6.58
N PHE A 228 18.43 14.73 -6.50
CA PHE A 228 18.56 16.01 -7.18
C PHE A 228 19.65 15.94 -8.25
N VAL A 229 19.44 16.68 -9.32
CA VAL A 229 20.37 16.88 -10.44
C VAL A 229 20.35 18.35 -10.81
N ASN A 230 21.47 19.06 -10.63
CA ASN A 230 21.54 20.51 -10.84
C ASN A 230 20.41 21.27 -10.11
N GLY A 231 20.16 20.94 -8.84
CA GLY A 231 19.14 21.54 -7.99
C GLY A 231 17.70 21.20 -8.39
N ARG A 232 17.44 20.38 -9.38
CA ARG A 232 16.11 19.94 -9.81
C ARG A 232 15.83 18.50 -9.37
N ARG A 233 14.60 18.26 -8.93
CA ARG A 233 14.19 16.93 -8.50
C ARG A 233 14.11 15.96 -9.68
N LEU A 234 14.75 14.81 -9.52
CA LEU A 234 14.68 13.70 -10.45
C LEU A 234 14.17 12.46 -9.70
N LYS A 235 13.01 11.94 -10.09
CA LYS A 235 12.56 10.64 -9.56
C LYS A 235 13.25 9.53 -10.34
N ILE A 236 13.68 8.52 -9.59
CA ILE A 236 14.14 7.25 -10.16
C ILE A 236 12.94 6.30 -10.15
N VAL A 237 12.46 5.97 -11.34
CA VAL A 237 11.26 5.13 -11.52
C VAL A 237 11.64 3.66 -11.55
N ARG A 238 12.77 3.34 -12.19
CA ARG A 238 13.29 1.98 -12.26
C ARG A 238 14.81 1.98 -12.28
N GLY A 239 15.41 1.07 -11.54
CA GLY A 239 16.85 0.85 -11.46
C GLY A 239 17.18 -0.63 -11.38
N LYS A 240 18.45 -0.97 -11.63
CA LYS A 240 18.98 -2.32 -11.52
C LYS A 240 20.25 -2.33 -10.68
N LEU A 241 20.47 -3.42 -9.95
CA LEU A 241 21.70 -3.65 -9.23
C LEU A 241 22.85 -3.86 -10.23
N VAL A 242 23.96 -3.18 -9.99
CA VAL A 242 25.21 -3.43 -10.72
C VAL A 242 26.23 -4.02 -9.75
N THR A 243 26.78 -5.17 -10.13
CA THR A 243 27.81 -5.87 -9.36
C THR A 243 29.19 -5.68 -10.01
N GLY A 244 30.25 -5.75 -9.23
CA GLY A 244 31.63 -5.67 -9.76
C GLY A 244 32.13 -4.26 -10.07
N VAL A 245 31.46 -3.23 -9.58
CA VAL A 245 31.94 -1.83 -9.70
C VAL A 245 33.12 -1.61 -8.76
N SER A 246 34.16 -0.90 -9.26
CA SER A 246 35.31 -0.50 -8.43
C SER A 246 34.83 0.33 -7.22
N ARG A 247 35.50 0.14 -6.08
CA ARG A 247 35.26 0.91 -4.85
C ARG A 247 35.92 2.29 -4.85
N ASP A 248 36.56 2.68 -5.95
CA ASP A 248 37.28 3.96 -6.05
C ASP A 248 36.33 5.14 -6.26
N PHE A 249 35.07 4.88 -6.62
CA PHE A 249 34.06 5.92 -6.80
C PHE A 249 33.49 6.39 -5.46
N LYS A 250 33.27 7.68 -5.33
CA LYS A 250 32.53 8.27 -4.22
C LYS A 250 31.05 7.94 -4.37
N SER A 251 30.35 7.71 -3.27
CA SER A 251 28.88 7.58 -3.29
C SER A 251 28.25 8.80 -3.99
N ALA A 252 27.20 8.56 -4.77
CA ALA A 252 26.54 9.51 -5.66
C ALA A 252 27.30 9.87 -6.94
N GLN A 253 28.54 9.44 -7.12
CA GLN A 253 29.30 9.69 -8.34
C GLN A 253 28.80 8.80 -9.48
N ILE A 254 28.77 9.34 -10.69
CA ILE A 254 28.57 8.53 -11.89
C ILE A 254 29.79 7.65 -12.10
N CYS A 255 29.62 6.34 -11.97
CA CYS A 255 30.69 5.38 -12.20
C CYS A 255 30.74 4.85 -13.64
N GLU A 256 29.63 4.96 -14.35
CA GLU A 256 29.53 4.65 -15.77
C GLU A 256 28.44 5.51 -16.42
N ILE A 257 28.76 6.12 -17.53
CA ILE A 257 27.79 6.86 -18.35
C ILE A 257 28.02 6.57 -19.82
N SER A 258 26.94 6.29 -20.54
CA SER A 258 26.90 6.13 -21.99
C SER A 258 25.67 6.80 -22.56
N LYS A 259 25.43 6.65 -23.87
CA LYS A 259 24.20 7.18 -24.48
C LYS A 259 22.92 6.52 -23.94
N SER A 260 23.02 5.31 -23.41
CA SER A 260 21.86 4.48 -22.98
C SER A 260 21.93 4.01 -21.54
N SER A 261 22.97 4.33 -20.79
CA SER A 261 23.12 3.91 -19.39
C SER A 261 23.68 5.01 -18.51
N CYS A 262 23.26 5.02 -17.26
CA CYS A 262 23.79 5.87 -16.20
C CYS A 262 23.86 5.04 -14.93
N CYS A 263 25.08 4.69 -14.49
CA CYS A 263 25.32 3.98 -13.26
C CYS A 263 25.84 4.94 -12.20
N VAL A 264 25.27 4.88 -11.02
CA VAL A 264 25.60 5.75 -9.89
C VAL A 264 26.14 4.91 -8.75
N ALA A 265 27.29 5.27 -8.25
CA ALA A 265 27.94 4.59 -7.13
C ALA A 265 27.15 4.79 -5.83
N THR A 266 27.10 3.75 -5.03
CA THR A 266 26.40 3.69 -3.73
C THR A 266 27.38 3.32 -2.63
N GLY A 267 26.90 3.14 -1.42
CA GLY A 267 27.75 2.75 -0.28
C GLY A 267 28.43 1.38 -0.41
N ASP A 268 27.90 0.48 -1.23
CA ASP A 268 28.38 -0.90 -1.36
C ASP A 268 28.50 -1.43 -2.80
N GLY A 269 28.19 -0.61 -3.80
CA GLY A 269 28.18 -1.00 -5.20
C GLY A 269 27.68 0.11 -6.11
N ALA A 270 26.80 -0.20 -7.04
CA ALA A 270 26.16 0.82 -7.88
C ALA A 270 24.73 0.44 -8.29
N VAL A 271 23.98 1.44 -8.67
CA VAL A 271 22.66 1.31 -9.26
C VAL A 271 22.69 1.83 -10.69
N SER A 272 22.32 1.01 -11.65
CA SER A 272 22.03 1.42 -13.02
C SER A 272 20.64 1.99 -13.10
N ILE A 273 20.51 3.25 -13.46
CA ILE A 273 19.23 3.93 -13.66
C ILE A 273 18.66 3.50 -15.01
N VAL A 274 17.43 3.05 -15.04
CA VAL A 274 16.74 2.55 -16.25
C VAL A 274 15.67 3.52 -16.72
N GLU A 275 14.91 4.07 -15.78
CA GLU A 275 13.80 4.97 -16.06
C GLU A 275 13.72 6.07 -15.02
N VAL A 276 13.47 7.29 -15.47
CA VAL A 276 13.44 8.49 -14.64
C VAL A 276 12.21 9.33 -14.93
N GLN A 277 11.84 10.18 -13.95
CA GLN A 277 10.84 11.21 -14.14
C GLN A 277 11.40 12.56 -13.68
N PRO A 278 11.85 13.42 -14.62
CA PRO A 278 12.24 14.79 -14.30
C PRO A 278 11.06 15.60 -13.76
N GLU A 279 11.35 16.61 -12.97
CA GLU A 279 10.34 17.51 -12.44
C GLU A 279 9.50 18.15 -13.54
N GLY A 280 8.17 18.07 -13.42
CA GLY A 280 7.22 18.62 -14.39
C GLY A 280 7.09 17.81 -15.69
N LYS A 281 7.76 16.66 -15.84
CA LYS A 281 7.68 15.81 -17.04
C LYS A 281 7.09 14.43 -16.72
N SER A 282 6.71 13.71 -17.76
CA SER A 282 6.36 12.29 -17.67
C SER A 282 7.59 11.42 -17.45
N ALA A 283 7.38 10.18 -16.96
CA ALA A 283 8.43 9.17 -16.91
C ALA A 283 8.96 8.86 -18.31
N MET A 284 10.27 8.62 -18.39
CA MET A 284 10.95 8.34 -19.66
C MET A 284 12.17 7.43 -19.43
N PRO A 285 12.61 6.67 -20.44
CA PRO A 285 13.87 5.95 -20.40
C PRO A 285 15.04 6.87 -20.08
N VAL A 286 16.02 6.35 -19.33
CA VAL A 286 17.22 7.14 -18.95
C VAL A 286 17.98 7.68 -20.18
N GLU A 287 18.00 6.92 -21.27
CA GLU A 287 18.66 7.31 -22.53
C GLU A 287 18.06 8.58 -23.14
N GLU A 288 16.75 8.78 -23.03
CA GLU A 288 16.10 10.01 -23.49
C GLU A 288 16.47 11.21 -22.61
N TRP A 289 16.45 10.99 -21.32
CA TRP A 289 16.81 12.02 -20.35
C TRP A 289 18.26 12.46 -20.49
N LEU A 290 19.19 11.52 -20.72
CA LEU A 290 20.63 11.79 -20.86
C LEU A 290 20.94 12.72 -22.03
N LYS A 291 20.16 12.72 -23.13
CA LYS A 291 20.36 13.64 -24.27
C LYS A 291 20.32 15.11 -23.86
N GLY A 292 19.60 15.44 -22.78
CA GLY A 292 19.46 16.81 -22.28
C GLY A 292 20.13 17.08 -20.92
N ALA A 293 20.58 16.06 -20.23
CA ALA A 293 21.07 16.16 -18.85
C ALA A 293 22.47 16.80 -18.71
N ARG A 294 23.29 16.75 -19.77
CA ARG A 294 24.66 17.32 -19.81
C ARG A 294 25.53 16.87 -18.61
N LEU A 295 25.50 15.58 -18.30
CA LEU A 295 26.27 14.98 -17.24
C LEU A 295 27.63 14.48 -17.75
N ASN A 296 28.63 14.43 -16.87
CA ASN A 296 29.91 13.81 -17.07
C ASN A 296 30.21 12.80 -15.93
N SER A 297 31.33 12.07 -16.03
CA SER A 297 31.75 11.08 -15.01
C SER A 297 32.02 11.65 -13.62
N ASP A 298 32.29 12.97 -13.52
CA ASP A 298 32.60 13.62 -12.23
C ASP A 298 31.36 14.14 -11.53
N PHE A 299 30.17 14.02 -12.16
CA PHE A 299 28.92 14.51 -11.62
C PHE A 299 28.52 13.70 -10.37
N LEU A 300 28.04 14.43 -9.36
CA LEU A 300 27.49 13.86 -8.14
C LEU A 300 25.99 14.09 -8.07
N PHE A 301 25.24 13.01 -7.91
CA PHE A 301 23.79 13.08 -7.67
C PHE A 301 23.52 13.60 -6.24
N GLY A 302 22.42 14.31 -6.05
CA GLY A 302 22.02 14.86 -4.75
C GLY A 302 22.42 16.32 -4.53
N ALA A 303 23.12 16.91 -5.50
CA ALA A 303 23.48 18.33 -5.50
C ALA A 303 22.48 19.19 -6.28
#